data_2dd9550765ac02a0c5eb9bd86830bcc2
#
_entry.id   2dd9550765ac02a0c5eb9bd86830bcc2
#
_cell.length_a   1.000
_cell.length_b   1.000
_cell.length_c   1.000
_cell.angle_alpha   90.00
_cell.angle_beta   90.00
_cell.angle_gamma   90.00
#
_symmetry.space_group_name_H-M   'P 1'
#
loop_
_entity.id
_entity.type
_entity.pdbx_description
1 polymer ?
#
loop_
_entity_poly.entity_id
_entity_poly.type
_entity_poly.pdbx_seq_one_letter_code
_entity_poly.pdbx_strand_id
1 'polypeptide(L)'
;MEGSCLCNSITVSAPAEAGVGVCHCSMCRRWGGGPMLAVHCRSGVTFSGQAPATYRSSEWAERGFCPTCGTHLFYHLLPSDEYVLPAGLFQDQAFEVTSQIFIDEKPGYYALANETAMLTGEQVFAQFAEEQGGA
;
A
#
# COMPACT_ATOMS: atom_id res chain seq x y z
N MET A 1 -9.92 -11.40 3.14
CA MET A 1 -10.56 -10.27 2.42
C MET A 1 -10.53 -10.52 0.95
N GLU A 2 -11.59 -10.16 0.26
CA GLU A 2 -11.68 -10.26 -1.19
C GLU A 2 -11.88 -8.88 -1.80
N GLY A 3 -11.18 -8.62 -2.90
CA GLY A 3 -11.27 -7.35 -3.61
C GLY A 3 -11.11 -7.53 -5.10
N SER A 4 -11.24 -6.43 -5.84
CA SER A 4 -11.09 -6.47 -7.29
C SER A 4 -10.69 -5.10 -7.84
N CYS A 5 -10.14 -5.10 -9.05
CA CYS A 5 -9.96 -3.87 -9.82
C CYS A 5 -11.32 -3.36 -10.32
N LEU A 6 -11.33 -2.14 -10.83
CA LEU A 6 -12.57 -1.49 -11.26
C LEU A 6 -13.32 -2.28 -12.35
N CYS A 7 -12.58 -2.86 -13.30
CA CYS A 7 -13.21 -3.63 -14.40
C CYS A 7 -13.47 -5.10 -14.06
N ASN A 8 -13.11 -5.54 -12.87
CA ASN A 8 -13.26 -6.92 -12.37
C ASN A 8 -12.46 -7.99 -13.11
N SER A 9 -11.54 -7.62 -13.98
CA SER A 9 -10.70 -8.60 -14.67
C SER A 9 -9.64 -9.22 -13.75
N ILE A 10 -9.34 -8.56 -12.63
CA ILE A 10 -8.39 -9.05 -11.64
C ILE A 10 -9.07 -9.01 -10.27
N THR A 11 -9.02 -10.13 -9.57
CA THR A 11 -9.49 -10.23 -8.19
C THR A 11 -8.30 -10.50 -7.27
N VAL A 12 -8.43 -10.10 -6.01
CA VAL A 12 -7.40 -10.31 -5.00
C VAL A 12 -8.01 -10.94 -3.76
N SER A 13 -7.29 -11.90 -3.20
CA SER A 13 -7.61 -12.51 -1.91
C SER A 13 -6.44 -12.25 -0.97
N ALA A 14 -6.73 -11.79 0.23
CA ALA A 14 -5.73 -11.45 1.22
C ALA A 14 -6.21 -11.79 2.63
N PRO A 15 -5.30 -12.01 3.59
CA PRO A 15 -5.68 -12.19 4.98
C PRO A 15 -6.46 -10.99 5.52
N ALA A 16 -7.35 -11.23 6.46
CA ALA A 16 -8.12 -10.15 7.07
C ALA A 16 -7.21 -9.20 7.87
N GLU A 17 -7.37 -7.92 7.61
CA GLU A 17 -6.66 -6.84 8.30
C GLU A 17 -7.64 -5.71 8.60
N ALA A 18 -7.43 -5.00 9.69
CA ALA A 18 -8.29 -3.89 10.09
C ALA A 18 -7.59 -2.53 10.00
N GLY A 19 -6.26 -2.51 10.12
CA GLY A 19 -5.49 -1.28 10.15
C GLY A 19 -5.08 -0.79 8.78
N VAL A 20 -5.19 0.52 8.57
CA VAL A 20 -4.72 1.20 7.35
C VAL A 20 -3.62 2.17 7.74
N GLY A 21 -2.48 2.04 7.08
CA GLY A 21 -1.41 3.04 7.16
C GLY A 21 -1.47 3.96 5.96
N VAL A 22 -1.33 5.26 6.18
CA VAL A 22 -1.39 6.26 5.12
C VAL A 22 0.03 6.70 4.76
N CYS A 23 0.42 6.51 3.51
CA CYS A 23 1.74 6.92 3.02
C CYS A 23 1.63 8.22 2.23
N HIS A 24 2.32 9.25 2.70
CA HIS A 24 2.33 10.58 2.08
C HIS A 24 3.55 10.82 1.18
N CYS A 25 4.36 9.80 0.91
CA CYS A 25 5.58 9.98 0.14
C CYS A 25 5.30 10.45 -1.29
N SER A 26 6.27 11.12 -1.89
CA SER A 26 6.12 11.66 -3.25
C SER A 26 5.82 10.59 -4.29
N MET A 27 6.36 9.38 -4.10
CA MET A 27 6.13 8.27 -5.03
C MET A 27 4.69 7.78 -4.97
N CYS A 28 4.16 7.56 -3.77
CA CYS A 28 2.77 7.14 -3.59
C CYS A 28 1.79 8.20 -4.10
N ARG A 29 2.08 9.48 -3.83
CA ARG A 29 1.25 10.60 -4.31
C ARG A 29 1.27 10.71 -5.82
N ARG A 30 2.41 10.50 -6.45
CA ARG A 30 2.53 10.50 -7.90
C ARG A 30 1.82 9.32 -8.55
N TRP A 31 2.03 8.14 -7.97
CA TRP A 31 1.46 6.91 -8.48
C TRP A 31 -0.07 6.92 -8.42
N GLY A 32 -0.64 7.34 -7.30
CA GLY A 32 -2.08 7.26 -7.05
C GLY A 32 -2.85 8.58 -7.15
N GLY A 33 -2.14 9.71 -7.24
CA GLY A 33 -2.80 11.02 -7.25
C GLY A 33 -3.09 11.59 -5.86
N GLY A 34 -2.71 10.90 -4.81
CA GLY A 34 -2.91 11.31 -3.42
C GLY A 34 -2.20 10.35 -2.49
N PRO A 35 -2.36 10.48 -1.18
CA PRO A 35 -1.74 9.55 -0.24
C PRO A 35 -2.26 8.14 -0.48
N MET A 36 -1.42 7.14 -0.26
CA MET A 36 -1.83 5.75 -0.36
C MET A 36 -2.44 5.29 0.95
N LEU A 37 -3.69 4.85 0.91
CA LEU A 37 -4.37 4.20 2.03
C LEU A 37 -4.00 2.72 1.95
N ALA A 38 -3.05 2.29 2.76
CA ALA A 38 -2.33 1.04 2.58
C ALA A 38 -2.69 -0.01 3.63
N VAL A 39 -2.97 -1.22 3.16
CA VAL A 39 -3.17 -2.38 4.03
C VAL A 39 -1.95 -3.27 3.89
N HIS A 40 -1.24 -3.50 4.99
CA HIS A 40 -0.07 -4.37 5.01
C HIS A 40 -0.48 -5.83 5.09
N CYS A 41 -0.32 -6.54 3.97
CA CYS A 41 -0.59 -7.98 3.89
C CYS A 41 0.74 -8.69 3.65
N ARG A 42 1.36 -9.19 4.70
CA ARG A 42 2.72 -9.74 4.66
C ARG A 42 2.81 -10.96 3.75
N SER A 43 1.86 -11.87 3.86
CA SER A 43 1.82 -13.10 3.06
C SER A 43 0.37 -13.51 2.80
N GLY A 44 0.18 -14.53 1.97
CA GLY A 44 -1.17 -15.04 1.71
C GLY A 44 -1.98 -14.19 0.74
N VAL A 45 -1.32 -13.35 -0.05
CA VAL A 45 -1.99 -12.54 -1.09
C VAL A 45 -1.95 -13.30 -2.41
N THR A 46 -3.11 -13.47 -3.03
CA THR A 46 -3.21 -14.11 -4.34
C THR A 46 -4.05 -13.25 -5.28
N PHE A 47 -3.61 -13.17 -6.53
CA PHE A 47 -4.32 -12.49 -7.60
C PHE A 47 -4.84 -13.51 -8.59
N SER A 48 -6.08 -13.33 -9.06
CA SER A 48 -6.75 -14.22 -9.99
C SER A 48 -7.30 -13.44 -11.17
N GLY A 49 -7.49 -14.13 -12.30
CA GLY A 49 -7.96 -13.51 -13.52
C GLY A 49 -6.80 -13.06 -14.39
N GLN A 50 -6.90 -11.86 -14.97
CA GLN A 50 -5.85 -11.30 -15.81
C GLN A 50 -4.57 -11.06 -14.99
N ALA A 51 -3.41 -11.29 -15.58
CA ALA A 51 -2.14 -11.00 -14.91
C ALA A 51 -1.97 -9.49 -14.71
N PRO A 52 -1.60 -9.03 -13.48
CA PRO A 52 -1.28 -7.62 -13.29
C PRO A 52 -0.08 -7.18 -14.12
N ALA A 53 -0.10 -5.94 -14.57
CA ALA A 53 1.10 -5.29 -15.10
C ALA A 53 1.92 -4.76 -13.94
N THR A 54 3.24 -4.72 -14.09
CA THR A 54 4.14 -4.27 -13.03
C THR A 54 5.09 -3.19 -13.50
N TYR A 55 5.47 -2.33 -12.56
CA TYR A 55 6.47 -1.31 -12.76
C TYR A 55 7.46 -1.33 -11.61
N ARG A 56 8.75 -1.48 -11.93
CA ARG A 56 9.82 -1.45 -10.94
C ARG A 56 10.02 0.00 -10.48
N SER A 57 9.50 0.33 -9.30
CA SER A 57 9.51 1.72 -8.81
C SER A 57 10.77 2.09 -8.06
N SER A 58 11.50 1.09 -7.56
CA SER A 58 12.79 1.29 -6.89
C SER A 58 13.61 0.00 -6.97
N GLU A 59 14.80 0.00 -6.37
CA GLU A 59 15.65 -1.20 -6.34
C GLU A 59 15.03 -2.33 -5.52
N TRP A 60 14.14 -2.02 -4.57
CA TRP A 60 13.58 -3.00 -3.64
C TRP A 60 12.09 -3.22 -3.81
N ALA A 61 11.43 -2.53 -4.73
CA ALA A 61 9.97 -2.64 -4.84
C ALA A 61 9.48 -2.54 -6.27
N GLU A 62 8.34 -3.19 -6.51
CA GLU A 62 7.57 -2.98 -7.74
C GLU A 62 6.12 -2.70 -7.39
N ARG A 63 5.42 -2.04 -8.30
CA ARG A 63 4.01 -1.71 -8.18
C ARG A 63 3.22 -2.41 -9.26
N GLY A 64 2.04 -2.92 -8.89
CA GLY A 64 1.18 -3.63 -9.81
C GLY A 64 -0.10 -2.87 -10.08
N PHE A 65 -0.62 -3.04 -11.28
CA PHE A 65 -1.86 -2.40 -11.69
C PHE A 65 -2.57 -3.25 -12.74
N CYS A 66 -3.87 -3.02 -12.90
CA CYS A 66 -4.63 -3.71 -13.94
C CYS A 66 -4.28 -3.12 -15.30
N PRO A 67 -3.83 -3.93 -16.27
CA PRO A 67 -3.48 -3.40 -17.59
C PRO A 67 -4.70 -2.94 -18.40
N THR A 68 -5.92 -3.35 -18.01
CA THR A 68 -7.15 -2.97 -18.70
C THR A 68 -7.74 -1.68 -18.16
N CYS A 69 -7.90 -1.54 -16.82
CA CYS A 69 -8.54 -0.36 -16.24
C CYS A 69 -7.61 0.56 -15.46
N GLY A 70 -6.36 0.14 -15.24
CA GLY A 70 -5.36 0.95 -14.54
C GLY A 70 -5.47 0.97 -13.04
N THR A 71 -6.39 0.24 -12.44
CA THR A 71 -6.52 0.20 -10.97
C THR A 71 -5.22 -0.25 -10.35
N HIS A 72 -4.73 0.47 -9.34
CA HIS A 72 -3.55 0.08 -8.57
C HIS A 72 -3.89 -1.12 -7.71
N LEU A 73 -3.03 -2.15 -7.76
CA LEU A 73 -3.31 -3.41 -7.09
C LEU A 73 -2.38 -3.68 -5.93
N PHE A 74 -1.11 -3.28 -6.04
CA PHE A 74 -0.17 -3.58 -4.97
C PHE A 74 1.12 -2.77 -5.06
N TYR A 75 1.75 -2.65 -3.90
CA TYR A 75 3.17 -2.36 -3.72
C TYR A 75 3.81 -3.64 -3.20
N HIS A 76 4.79 -4.18 -3.89
CA HIS A 76 5.44 -5.43 -3.54
C HIS A 76 6.87 -5.14 -3.11
N LEU A 77 7.16 -5.36 -1.84
CA LEU A 77 8.48 -5.18 -1.26
C LEU A 77 9.28 -6.47 -1.52
N LEU A 78 10.24 -6.41 -2.43
CA LEU A 78 10.92 -7.59 -2.95
C LEU A 78 11.76 -8.35 -1.92
N PRO A 79 12.60 -7.68 -1.08
CA PRO A 79 13.45 -8.42 -0.15
C PRO A 79 12.69 -9.29 0.86
N SER A 80 11.53 -8.84 1.32
CA SER A 80 10.72 -9.57 2.30
C SER A 80 9.52 -10.30 1.68
N ASP A 81 9.30 -10.11 0.39
CA ASP A 81 8.14 -10.64 -0.33
C ASP A 81 6.81 -10.26 0.32
N GLU A 82 6.73 -9.02 0.81
CA GLU A 82 5.53 -8.48 1.44
C GLU A 82 4.73 -7.64 0.45
N TYR A 83 3.40 -7.74 0.55
CA TYR A 83 2.49 -6.95 -0.26
C TYR A 83 1.80 -5.89 0.57
N VAL A 84 1.69 -4.70 0.01
CA VAL A 84 0.91 -3.60 0.57
C VAL A 84 -0.16 -3.28 -0.44
N LEU A 85 -1.42 -3.34 -0.02
CA LEU A 85 -2.56 -3.25 -0.92
C LEU A 85 -3.37 -1.98 -0.65
N PRO A 86 -3.86 -1.31 -1.71
CA PRO A 86 -4.79 -0.20 -1.50
C PRO A 86 -6.07 -0.65 -0.80
N ALA A 87 -6.44 0.04 0.27
CA ALA A 87 -7.63 -0.32 1.04
C ALA A 87 -8.91 -0.29 0.20
N GLY A 88 -8.98 0.60 -0.79
CA GLY A 88 -10.14 0.74 -1.66
C GLY A 88 -10.47 -0.48 -2.52
N LEU A 89 -9.56 -1.44 -2.66
CA LEU A 89 -9.85 -2.70 -3.34
C LEU A 89 -10.90 -3.53 -2.60
N PHE A 90 -10.98 -3.36 -1.27
CA PHE A 90 -11.80 -4.18 -0.38
C PHE A 90 -13.01 -3.37 0.10
N GLN A 91 -14.04 -3.30 -0.73
CA GLN A 91 -15.18 -2.41 -0.50
C GLN A 91 -16.04 -2.77 0.72
N ASP A 92 -15.99 -4.05 1.14
CA ASP A 92 -16.84 -4.54 2.23
C ASP A 92 -16.13 -4.64 3.58
N GLN A 93 -14.93 -4.05 3.70
CA GLN A 93 -14.15 -4.11 4.94
C GLN A 93 -14.32 -2.85 5.79
N ALA A 94 -14.38 -3.04 7.10
CA ALA A 94 -14.38 -1.95 8.08
C ALA A 94 -12.93 -1.70 8.51
N PHE A 95 -12.28 -0.75 7.83
CA PHE A 95 -10.90 -0.37 8.15
C PHE A 95 -10.86 0.79 9.14
N GLU A 96 -9.74 0.89 9.85
CA GLU A 96 -9.42 2.01 10.72
C GLU A 96 -8.02 2.53 10.35
N VAL A 97 -7.89 3.83 10.16
CA VAL A 97 -6.59 4.45 9.92
C VAL A 97 -5.81 4.49 11.24
N THR A 98 -4.69 3.78 11.28
CA THR A 98 -3.90 3.61 12.50
C THR A 98 -2.57 4.35 12.51
N SER A 99 -2.05 4.69 11.33
CA SER A 99 -0.76 5.38 11.22
C SER A 99 -0.67 6.21 9.96
N GLN A 100 0.23 7.19 9.99
CA GLN A 100 0.62 7.97 8.82
C GLN A 100 2.13 7.96 8.73
N ILE A 101 2.67 7.61 7.57
CA ILE A 101 4.11 7.55 7.34
C ILE A 101 4.53 8.58 6.28
N PHE A 102 5.82 8.94 6.31
CA PHE A 102 6.37 10.03 5.48
C PHE A 102 5.59 11.31 5.68
N ILE A 103 5.28 11.61 6.95
CA ILE A 103 4.50 12.80 7.29
C ILE A 103 5.25 14.10 6.92
N ASP A 104 6.57 14.03 6.87
CA ASP A 104 7.43 15.14 6.44
C ASP A 104 7.30 15.45 4.94
N GLU A 105 6.80 14.51 4.15
CA GLU A 105 6.56 14.72 2.72
C GLU A 105 5.11 15.10 2.39
N LYS A 106 4.24 15.13 3.41
CA LYS A 106 2.84 15.51 3.21
C LYS A 106 2.74 16.97 2.76
N PRO A 107 2.10 17.25 1.60
CA PRO A 107 1.90 18.65 1.17
C PRO A 107 0.88 19.36 2.04
N GLY A 108 0.87 20.68 1.97
CA GLY A 108 0.01 21.50 2.80
C GLY A 108 -1.46 21.55 2.38
N TYR A 109 -1.80 21.02 1.20
CA TYR A 109 -3.15 21.19 0.67
C TYR A 109 -4.16 20.16 1.19
N TYR A 110 -3.73 19.19 2.02
CA TYR A 110 -4.66 18.28 2.69
C TYR A 110 -4.16 17.86 4.06
N ALA A 111 -5.06 17.38 4.89
CA ALA A 111 -4.73 16.75 6.16
C ALA A 111 -5.84 15.75 6.52
N LEU A 112 -5.47 14.70 7.24
CA LEU A 112 -6.44 13.72 7.72
C LEU A 112 -6.91 14.12 9.11
N ALA A 113 -8.21 14.01 9.37
CA ALA A 113 -8.80 14.28 10.68
C ALA A 113 -8.48 13.20 11.72
N ASN A 114 -8.07 12.02 11.25
CA ASN A 114 -7.77 10.89 12.14
C ASN A 114 -6.57 11.18 13.02
N GLU A 115 -6.71 10.89 14.32
CA GLU A 115 -5.59 10.95 15.26
C GLU A 115 -4.83 9.62 15.20
N THR A 116 -3.57 9.66 14.78
CA THR A 116 -2.76 8.48 14.54
C THR A 116 -1.32 8.72 14.97
N ALA A 117 -0.56 7.63 15.08
CA ALA A 117 0.89 7.74 15.06
C ALA A 117 1.35 8.36 13.74
N MET A 118 2.37 9.22 13.81
CA MET A 118 2.91 9.91 12.64
C MET A 118 4.42 9.72 12.59
N LEU A 119 4.91 9.16 11.48
CA LEU A 119 6.32 8.85 11.30
C LEU A 119 6.88 9.62 10.11
N THR A 120 8.08 10.18 10.28
CA THR A 120 8.85 10.76 9.16
C THR A 120 9.44 9.64 8.31
N GLY A 121 9.91 9.98 7.10
CA GLY A 121 10.61 9.02 6.25
C GLY A 121 11.83 8.43 6.93
N GLU A 122 12.59 9.26 7.64
CA GLU A 122 13.76 8.81 8.41
C GLU A 122 13.36 7.76 9.46
N GLN A 123 12.28 8.00 10.18
CA GLN A 123 11.77 7.05 11.18
C GLN A 123 11.31 5.74 10.57
N VAL A 124 10.68 5.79 9.39
CA VAL A 124 10.26 4.60 8.65
C VAL A 124 11.47 3.77 8.24
N PHE A 125 12.48 4.40 7.67
CA PHE A 125 13.72 3.71 7.28
C PHE A 125 14.45 3.13 8.49
N ALA A 126 14.45 3.82 9.62
CA ALA A 126 15.06 3.33 10.86
C ALA A 126 14.34 2.06 11.35
N GLN A 127 13.00 2.05 11.33
CA GLN A 127 12.22 0.85 11.69
C GLN A 127 12.50 -0.31 10.73
N PHE A 128 12.56 -0.04 9.44
CA PHE A 128 12.86 -1.06 8.43
C PHE A 128 14.26 -1.66 8.66
N ALA A 129 15.25 -0.82 8.88
CA ALA A 129 16.62 -1.27 9.16
C ALA A 129 16.70 -2.10 10.44
N GLU A 130 15.96 -1.70 11.48
CA GLU A 130 15.88 -2.43 12.74
C GLU A 130 15.26 -3.81 12.54
N GLU A 131 14.15 -3.91 11.81
CA GLU A 131 13.49 -5.18 11.49
C GLU A 131 14.41 -6.10 10.69
N GLN A 132 15.14 -5.56 9.72
CA GLN A 132 16.07 -6.34 8.90
C GLN A 132 17.35 -6.71 9.67
N GLY A 133 17.84 -5.81 10.52
CA GLY A 133 19.06 -6.01 11.28
C GLY A 133 18.88 -6.81 12.56
N GLY A 134 17.64 -6.89 13.06
CA GLY A 134 17.30 -7.62 14.28
C GLY A 134 17.13 -9.12 14.11
N ALA A 135 17.32 -9.59 12.90
CA ALA A 135 17.15 -11.00 12.56
C ALA A 135 18.32 -11.86 13.06
#